data_b8f9e07e75c0b1c820f9d069d5a86851
#
_entry.id   b8f9e07e75c0b1c820f9d069d5a86851
#
_cell.length_a   1.000
_cell.length_b   1.000
_cell.length_c   1.000
_cell.angle_alpha   90.00
_cell.angle_beta   90.00
_cell.angle_gamma   90.00
#
_symmetry.space_group_name_H-M   'P 1'
#
loop_
_entity.id
_entity.type
_entity.pdbx_description
1 polymer ?
#
loop_
_entity_poly.entity_id
_entity_poly.type
_entity_poly.pdbx_seq_one_letter_code
_entity_poly.pdbx_strand_id
1 'polypeptide(L)'
;MSIQKILAISGKPGLYELKVQTRTGFVAESLLDGKRITVSMRSNVSLLSEIAVYTYSEEVRLAEVFKSIATKENDGPTISHKEDDAKLKSYFREILPEFDEDRVYTSDIKKIFNWYNILQPKGFVSIEALSVEEKPAEESAE
;
A
#
# COMPACT_ATOMS: atom_id res chain seq x y z
N MET A 1 7.20 -11.09 -5.71
CA MET A 1 5.93 -10.81 -5.05
C MET A 1 5.43 -9.46 -5.48
N SER A 2 4.13 -9.31 -5.55
CA SER A 2 3.53 -8.14 -6.18
C SER A 2 2.43 -7.57 -5.31
N ILE A 3 2.37 -6.24 -5.20
CA ILE A 3 1.28 -5.61 -4.46
C ILE A 3 0.00 -5.54 -5.27
N GLN A 4 0.01 -6.03 -6.51
CA GLN A 4 -1.20 -5.96 -7.34
C GLN A 4 -2.34 -6.79 -6.78
N LYS A 5 -2.05 -7.76 -5.94
CA LYS A 5 -3.09 -8.59 -5.32
C LYS A 5 -3.30 -8.29 -3.85
N ILE A 6 -2.75 -7.19 -3.37
CA ILE A 6 -2.89 -6.82 -1.97
C ILE A 6 -4.09 -5.88 -1.83
N LEU A 7 -4.94 -6.17 -0.86
CA LEU A 7 -6.20 -5.47 -0.65
C LEU A 7 -6.27 -4.84 0.73
N ALA A 8 -6.92 -3.70 0.80
CA ALA A 8 -7.36 -3.12 2.07
C ALA A 8 -8.88 -3.21 2.09
N ILE A 9 -9.43 -3.80 3.13
CA ILE A 9 -10.88 -4.00 3.23
C ILE A 9 -11.41 -3.07 4.30
N SER A 10 -12.41 -2.27 3.93
CA SER A 10 -13.00 -1.32 4.84
C SER A 10 -13.57 -2.04 6.07
N GLY A 11 -13.23 -1.55 7.25
CA GLY A 11 -13.70 -2.14 8.49
C GLY A 11 -12.89 -3.31 9.01
N LYS A 12 -11.86 -3.72 8.28
CA LYS A 12 -11.01 -4.81 8.73
C LYS A 12 -9.56 -4.33 8.83
N PRO A 13 -8.88 -4.66 9.92
CA PRO A 13 -7.50 -4.21 10.09
C PRO A 13 -6.54 -4.97 9.21
N GLY A 14 -5.40 -4.34 8.93
CA GLY A 14 -4.35 -4.98 8.18
C GLY A 14 -4.64 -5.09 6.70
N LEU A 15 -3.92 -5.97 6.05
CA LEU A 15 -4.00 -6.15 4.61
C LEU A 15 -4.27 -7.60 4.29
N TYR A 16 -4.80 -7.83 3.09
CA TYR A 16 -5.16 -9.17 2.63
C TYR A 16 -4.60 -9.40 1.25
N GLU A 17 -4.31 -10.64 0.93
CA GLU A 17 -3.85 -11.04 -0.39
C GLU A 17 -4.97 -11.78 -1.10
N LEU A 18 -5.31 -11.36 -2.31
CA LEU A 18 -6.33 -12.03 -3.11
C LEU A 18 -5.85 -13.41 -3.51
N LYS A 19 -6.62 -14.44 -3.20
CA LYS A 19 -6.25 -15.81 -3.53
C LYS A 19 -7.09 -16.38 -4.67
N VAL A 20 -8.40 -16.25 -4.60
CA VAL A 20 -9.30 -16.84 -5.59
C VAL A 20 -10.47 -15.91 -5.78
N GLN A 21 -10.91 -15.75 -7.02
CA GLN A 21 -12.14 -15.03 -7.29
C GLN A 21 -13.29 -16.03 -7.41
N THR A 22 -14.42 -15.65 -6.85
CA THR A 22 -15.61 -16.48 -6.90
C THR A 22 -16.71 -15.72 -7.62
N ARG A 23 -17.85 -16.37 -7.81
CA ARG A 23 -18.96 -15.77 -8.52
C ARG A 23 -19.50 -14.53 -7.80
N THR A 24 -19.52 -14.55 -6.47
CA THR A 24 -20.13 -13.49 -5.69
C THR A 24 -19.12 -12.65 -4.92
N GLY A 25 -17.82 -12.91 -5.10
CA GLY A 25 -16.80 -12.17 -4.38
C GLY A 25 -15.45 -12.81 -4.58
N PHE A 26 -14.70 -12.93 -3.49
CA PHE A 26 -13.38 -13.52 -3.60
C PHE A 26 -12.94 -14.03 -2.24
N VAL A 27 -11.89 -14.88 -2.26
CA VAL A 27 -11.25 -15.37 -1.04
C VAL A 27 -9.94 -14.61 -0.88
N ALA A 28 -9.73 -14.07 0.29
CA ALA A 28 -8.52 -13.32 0.60
C ALA A 28 -7.88 -13.87 1.87
N GLU A 29 -6.57 -13.79 1.93
CA GLU A 29 -5.81 -14.30 3.07
C GLU A 29 -5.18 -13.13 3.81
N SER A 30 -5.41 -13.08 5.12
CA SER A 30 -4.86 -12.00 5.95
C SER A 30 -3.35 -12.11 6.00
N LEU A 31 -2.67 -10.99 5.82
CA LEU A 31 -1.22 -10.95 5.93
C LEU A 31 -0.76 -10.90 7.38
N LEU A 32 -1.69 -10.66 8.32
CA LEU A 32 -1.34 -10.61 9.73
C LEU A 32 -1.36 -11.97 10.38
N ASP A 33 -2.36 -12.80 10.07
CA ASP A 33 -2.50 -14.09 10.74
C ASP A 33 -2.65 -15.26 9.79
N GLY A 34 -2.67 -15.02 8.50
CA GLY A 34 -2.76 -16.10 7.51
C GLY A 34 -4.13 -16.71 7.36
N LYS A 35 -5.13 -16.18 8.01
CA LYS A 35 -6.48 -16.73 7.91
C LYS A 35 -7.14 -16.28 6.63
N ARG A 36 -7.90 -17.17 6.03
CA ARG A 36 -8.64 -16.85 4.81
C ARG A 36 -10.06 -16.47 5.13
N ILE A 37 -10.56 -15.50 4.40
CA ILE A 37 -11.94 -15.06 4.54
C ILE A 37 -12.56 -14.95 3.16
N THR A 38 -13.87 -15.07 3.11
CA THR A 38 -14.63 -14.83 1.89
C THR A 38 -15.17 -13.42 1.94
N VAL A 39 -14.92 -12.65 0.87
CA VAL A 39 -15.31 -11.25 0.82
C VAL A 39 -16.34 -11.07 -0.28
N SER A 40 -17.46 -10.45 0.07
CA SER A 40 -18.51 -10.17 -0.89
C SER A 40 -18.10 -9.07 -1.85
N MET A 41 -18.60 -9.12 -3.07
CA MET A 41 -18.37 -8.05 -4.03
C MET A 41 -18.95 -6.72 -3.58
N ARG A 42 -19.85 -6.76 -2.61
CA ARG A 42 -20.42 -5.53 -2.06
C ARG A 42 -19.55 -4.87 -1.02
N SER A 43 -18.51 -5.54 -0.56
CA SER A 43 -17.60 -4.97 0.42
C SER A 43 -16.78 -3.86 -0.21
N ASN A 44 -16.44 -2.85 0.60
CA ASN A 44 -15.57 -1.79 0.14
C ASN A 44 -14.13 -2.28 0.23
N VAL A 45 -13.55 -2.54 -0.93
CA VAL A 45 -12.22 -3.09 -1.04
C VAL A 45 -11.40 -2.20 -1.94
N SER A 46 -10.16 -1.93 -1.53
CA SER A 46 -9.24 -1.13 -2.34
C SER A 46 -8.01 -1.97 -2.64
N LEU A 47 -7.65 -2.01 -3.93
CA LEU A 47 -6.39 -2.61 -4.32
C LEU A 47 -5.29 -1.60 -4.10
N LEU A 48 -4.23 -2.00 -3.41
CA LEU A 48 -3.15 -1.05 -3.11
C LEU A 48 -2.52 -0.51 -4.39
N SER A 49 -2.45 -1.33 -5.44
CA SER A 49 -1.86 -0.88 -6.70
C SER A 49 -2.66 0.22 -7.37
N GLU A 50 -3.91 0.39 -6.99
CA GLU A 50 -4.77 1.42 -7.59
C GLU A 50 -4.89 2.67 -6.74
N ILE A 51 -4.34 2.65 -5.55
CA ILE A 51 -4.40 3.81 -4.67
C ILE A 51 -3.37 4.84 -5.13
N ALA A 52 -3.75 6.10 -5.10
CA ALA A 52 -2.86 7.19 -5.45
C ALA A 52 -2.84 8.22 -4.34
N VAL A 53 -1.71 8.91 -4.23
CA VAL A 53 -1.52 9.97 -3.26
C VAL A 53 -1.46 11.30 -4.03
N TYR A 54 -2.20 12.28 -3.55
CA TYR A 54 -2.27 13.56 -4.23
C TYR A 54 -1.05 14.41 -3.93
N THR A 55 -0.48 15.01 -4.97
CA THR A 55 0.53 16.04 -4.82
C THR A 55 -0.02 17.33 -5.44
N TYR A 56 0.72 18.40 -5.28
CA TYR A 56 0.27 19.67 -5.86
C TYR A 56 0.30 19.66 -7.38
N SER A 57 1.09 18.78 -7.98
CA SER A 57 1.20 18.74 -9.43
C SER A 57 0.49 17.54 -10.06
N GLU A 58 0.45 16.40 -9.38
CA GLU A 58 -0.11 15.21 -9.99
C GLU A 58 -0.41 14.18 -8.90
N GLU A 59 -1.06 13.09 -9.30
CA GLU A 59 -1.26 11.95 -8.42
C GLU A 59 -0.08 11.01 -8.58
N VAL A 60 0.39 10.49 -7.44
CA VAL A 60 1.50 9.53 -7.41
C VAL A 60 0.96 8.22 -6.89
N ARG A 61 1.22 7.14 -7.61
CA ARG A 61 0.74 5.82 -7.20
C ARG A 61 1.38 5.40 -5.90
N LEU A 62 0.62 4.66 -5.09
CA LEU A 62 1.12 4.20 -3.80
C LEU A 62 2.38 3.36 -3.96
N ALA A 63 2.48 2.59 -5.05
CA ALA A 63 3.69 1.81 -5.30
C ALA A 63 4.93 2.70 -5.37
N GLU A 64 4.80 3.88 -5.97
CA GLU A 64 5.92 4.82 -6.04
C GLU A 64 6.27 5.36 -4.67
N VAL A 65 5.27 5.60 -3.83
CA VAL A 65 5.50 6.06 -2.47
C VAL A 65 6.25 4.98 -1.68
N PHE A 66 5.80 3.73 -1.80
CA PHE A 66 6.48 2.62 -1.16
C PHE A 66 7.92 2.49 -1.64
N LYS A 67 8.15 2.70 -2.93
CA LYS A 67 9.49 2.61 -3.49
C LYS A 67 10.39 3.70 -2.91
N SER A 68 9.85 4.89 -2.73
CA SER A 68 10.60 5.98 -2.10
C SER A 68 10.96 5.64 -0.66
N ILE A 69 10.03 5.02 0.07
CA ILE A 69 10.30 4.61 1.44
C ILE A 69 11.37 3.52 1.46
N ALA A 70 11.24 2.54 0.57
CA ALA A 70 12.21 1.44 0.52
C ALA A 70 13.59 1.96 0.18
N THR A 71 13.68 2.94 -0.71
CA THR A 71 14.96 3.54 -1.07
C THR A 71 15.58 4.26 0.13
N LYS A 72 14.75 5.01 0.85
CA LYS A 72 15.24 5.75 2.02
C LYS A 72 15.67 4.80 3.13
N GLU A 73 14.98 3.68 3.31
CA GLU A 73 15.26 2.75 4.40
C GLU A 73 16.10 1.56 3.97
N ASN A 74 16.61 1.58 2.75
CA ASN A 74 17.46 0.50 2.24
C ASN A 74 16.75 -0.86 2.31
N ASP A 75 15.50 -0.88 1.88
CA ASP A 75 14.65 -2.07 1.90
C ASP A 75 14.28 -2.55 3.30
N GLY A 76 14.56 -1.74 4.32
CA GLY A 76 14.15 -2.06 5.67
C GLY A 76 12.81 -1.48 6.04
N PRO A 77 12.38 -1.66 7.28
CA PRO A 77 11.11 -1.09 7.74
C PRO A 77 11.19 0.41 7.91
N THR A 78 10.05 1.07 7.87
CA THR A 78 10.00 2.51 8.08
C THR A 78 9.56 2.79 9.52
N ILE A 79 9.39 4.08 9.85
CA ILE A 79 8.99 4.46 11.20
C ILE A 79 7.60 3.94 11.51
N SER A 80 7.28 3.83 12.78
CA SER A 80 6.00 3.31 13.21
C SER A 80 4.89 4.31 12.90
N HIS A 81 3.73 3.80 12.49
CA HIS A 81 2.57 4.66 12.28
C HIS A 81 2.06 5.24 13.60
N LYS A 82 2.61 4.80 14.72
CA LYS A 82 2.22 5.32 16.03
C LYS A 82 3.07 6.50 16.49
N GLU A 83 4.02 6.92 15.68
CA GLU A 83 4.77 8.13 15.98
C GLU A 83 3.85 9.33 15.94
N ASP A 84 4.31 10.46 16.51
CA ASP A 84 3.43 11.62 16.55
C ASP A 84 3.23 12.20 15.15
N ASP A 85 2.17 13.02 15.02
CA ASP A 85 1.75 13.52 13.72
C ASP A 85 2.83 14.37 13.06
N ALA A 86 3.53 15.17 13.84
CA ALA A 86 4.56 16.05 13.27
C ALA A 86 5.69 15.24 12.67
N LYS A 87 6.08 14.15 13.35
CA LYS A 87 7.15 13.30 12.85
C LYS A 87 6.73 12.57 11.60
N LEU A 88 5.48 12.10 11.57
CA LEU A 88 4.96 11.39 10.39
C LEU A 88 4.92 12.31 9.18
N LYS A 89 4.45 13.53 9.37
CA LYS A 89 4.39 14.47 8.25
C LYS A 89 5.78 14.87 7.78
N SER A 90 6.70 15.06 8.71
CA SER A 90 8.06 15.43 8.36
C SER A 90 8.72 14.33 7.54
N TYR A 91 8.54 13.08 7.95
CA TYR A 91 9.10 11.95 7.22
C TYR A 91 8.46 11.84 5.84
N PHE A 92 7.13 11.97 5.79
CA PHE A 92 6.43 11.86 4.52
C PHE A 92 6.86 12.94 3.53
N ARG A 93 7.13 14.13 4.05
CA ARG A 93 7.59 15.22 3.21
C ARG A 93 8.98 14.93 2.63
N GLU A 94 9.79 14.14 3.34
CA GLU A 94 11.09 13.76 2.81
C GLU A 94 10.98 12.81 1.63
N ILE A 95 9.97 11.94 1.63
CA ILE A 95 9.83 10.97 0.54
C ILE A 95 8.93 11.48 -0.57
N LEU A 96 8.09 12.46 -0.29
CA LEU A 96 7.16 13.01 -1.28
C LEU A 96 6.99 14.50 -0.99
N PRO A 97 8.00 15.33 -1.36
CA PRO A 97 8.01 16.75 -0.93
C PRO A 97 6.79 17.55 -1.37
N GLU A 98 6.14 17.14 -2.45
CA GLU A 98 5.03 17.90 -2.99
C GLU A 98 3.67 17.33 -2.64
N PHE A 99 3.59 16.45 -1.62
CA PHE A 99 2.29 15.90 -1.28
C PHE A 99 1.35 17.04 -0.85
N ASP A 100 0.09 16.88 -1.26
CA ASP A 100 -0.91 17.92 -1.04
C ASP A 100 -1.41 17.84 0.39
N GLU A 101 -0.96 18.76 1.23
CA GLU A 101 -1.26 18.70 2.66
C GLU A 101 -2.73 18.96 2.96
N ASP A 102 -3.47 19.50 1.99
CA ASP A 102 -4.90 19.72 2.18
C ASP A 102 -5.72 18.47 1.88
N ARG A 103 -5.20 17.56 1.07
CA ARG A 103 -5.93 16.36 0.70
C ARG A 103 -5.36 15.09 1.30
N VAL A 104 -4.11 15.11 1.73
CA VAL A 104 -3.49 13.94 2.36
C VAL A 104 -3.44 14.19 3.86
N TYR A 105 -4.28 13.46 4.58
CA TYR A 105 -4.42 13.67 6.02
C TYR A 105 -3.44 12.80 6.79
N THR A 106 -3.20 13.16 8.04
CA THR A 106 -2.31 12.37 8.89
C THR A 106 -2.77 10.92 8.99
N SER A 107 -4.09 10.70 9.01
CA SER A 107 -4.61 9.34 9.05
C SER A 107 -4.22 8.55 7.81
N ASP A 108 -4.13 9.21 6.66
CA ASP A 108 -3.70 8.55 5.44
C ASP A 108 -2.22 8.20 5.51
N ILE A 109 -1.42 9.12 6.04
CA ILE A 109 0.01 8.87 6.21
C ILE A 109 0.25 7.69 7.13
N LYS A 110 -0.52 7.62 8.22
CA LYS A 110 -0.41 6.49 9.15
C LYS A 110 -0.73 5.18 8.46
N LYS A 111 -1.76 5.16 7.60
CA LYS A 111 -2.09 3.95 6.87
C LYS A 111 -0.96 3.52 5.95
N ILE A 112 -0.35 4.47 5.26
CA ILE A 112 0.73 4.18 4.33
C ILE A 112 1.91 3.53 5.06
N PHE A 113 2.31 4.11 6.18
CA PHE A 113 3.44 3.57 6.94
C PHE A 113 3.11 2.21 7.55
N ASN A 114 1.88 2.07 8.06
CA ASN A 114 1.47 0.79 8.63
C ASN A 114 1.46 -0.30 7.56
N TRP A 115 0.91 -0.01 6.40
CA TRP A 115 0.88 -0.96 5.30
C TRP A 115 2.30 -1.33 4.85
N TYR A 116 3.17 -0.35 4.72
CA TYR A 116 4.55 -0.63 4.34
C TYR A 116 5.19 -1.60 5.33
N ASN A 117 5.01 -1.33 6.62
CA ASN A 117 5.63 -2.17 7.64
C ASN A 117 5.02 -3.57 7.71
N ILE A 118 3.76 -3.72 7.31
CA ILE A 118 3.15 -5.04 7.21
C ILE A 118 3.76 -5.81 6.02
N LEU A 119 3.98 -5.13 4.92
CA LEU A 119 4.42 -5.76 3.68
C LEU A 119 5.93 -6.00 3.63
N GLN A 120 6.68 -5.19 4.33
CA GLN A 120 8.14 -5.23 4.22
C GLN A 120 8.72 -6.58 4.62
N PRO A 121 8.35 -7.20 5.76
CA PRO A 121 8.93 -8.50 6.10
C PRO A 121 8.54 -9.61 5.13
N LYS A 122 7.51 -9.39 4.33
CA LYS A 122 7.04 -10.39 3.39
C LYS A 122 7.58 -10.18 1.98
N GLY A 123 8.40 -9.14 1.79
CA GLY A 123 9.06 -8.92 0.51
C GLY A 123 8.24 -8.24 -0.55
N PHE A 124 7.08 -7.67 -0.21
CA PHE A 124 6.23 -7.04 -1.22
C PHE A 124 6.69 -5.64 -1.59
N VAL A 125 7.44 -4.97 -0.72
CA VAL A 125 7.77 -3.56 -0.93
C VAL A 125 9.27 -3.31 -1.04
N SER A 126 10.04 -4.32 -1.43
CA SER A 126 11.45 -4.08 -1.72
C SER A 126 11.57 -3.24 -3.00
N ILE A 127 12.71 -2.60 -3.18
CA ILE A 127 12.92 -1.80 -4.38
C ILE A 127 12.76 -2.67 -5.61
N GLU A 128 13.28 -3.88 -5.56
CA GLU A 128 13.20 -4.78 -6.70
C GLU A 128 11.75 -5.17 -7.01
N ALA A 129 10.99 -5.52 -5.99
CA ALA A 129 9.60 -5.91 -6.19
C ALA A 129 8.77 -4.76 -6.75
N LEU A 130 9.00 -3.55 -6.25
CA LEU A 130 8.23 -2.40 -6.69
C LEU A 130 8.63 -1.96 -8.08
N SER A 131 9.89 -2.19 -8.46
CA SER A 131 10.32 -1.87 -9.81
C SER A 131 9.64 -2.76 -10.84
N VAL A 132 9.40 -4.02 -10.48
CA VAL A 132 8.64 -4.92 -11.36
C VAL A 132 7.22 -4.40 -11.51
N GLU A 133 6.64 -3.86 -10.44
CA GLU A 133 5.28 -3.34 -10.50
C GLU A 133 5.16 -2.18 -11.47
N GLU A 134 6.23 -1.49 -11.74
CA GLU A 134 6.16 -0.36 -12.63
C GLU A 134 6.01 -0.73 -14.09
N LYS A 135 6.05 -2.01 -14.41
CA LYS A 135 5.95 -2.44 -15.78
C LYS A 135 4.70 -3.26 -16.07
N PRO A 136 3.64 -3.06 -15.37
CA PRO A 136 2.51 -3.97 -15.54
C PRO A 136 1.68 -3.69 -16.75
N ALA A 137 1.67 -2.46 -17.21
CA ALA A 137 0.76 -2.10 -18.27
C ALA A 137 0.96 -2.96 -19.51
N GLU A 138 2.17 -3.26 -19.81
CA GLU A 138 2.42 -4.06 -21.00
C GLU A 138 1.94 -5.45 -20.87
N GLU A 139 2.17 -6.01 -19.69
CA GLU A 139 1.83 -7.38 -19.49
C GLU A 139 0.37 -7.58 -19.44
N SER A 140 -0.32 -6.65 -18.80
CA SER A 140 -1.75 -6.84 -18.68
C SER A 140 -2.43 -6.68 -20.00
N ALA A 141 -1.76 -6.17 -20.99
CA ALA A 141 -2.38 -6.00 -22.28
C ALA A 141 -2.66 -7.30 -22.96
N GLU A 142 -1.98 -8.37 -22.55
CA GLU A 142 -2.21 -9.57 -23.22
C GLU A 142 -3.31 -10.38 -22.75
#